data_38799ea9f14fe4aa3f750006f6ac410a
#
_entry.id   38799ea9f14fe4aa3f750006f6ac410a
#
_cell.length_a   1.000
_cell.length_b   1.000
_cell.length_c   1.000
_cell.angle_alpha   90.00
_cell.angle_beta   90.00
_cell.angle_gamma   90.00
#
_symmetry.space_group_name_H-M   'P 1'
#
loop_
_entity.id
_entity.type
_entity.pdbx_description
1 polymer ?
#
loop_
_entity_poly.entity_id
_entity_poly.type
_entity_poly.pdbx_seq_one_letter_code
_entity_poly.pdbx_strand_id
1 'polypeptide(L)'
;MDCCHLLSLGARVISRMALLPEVVLKDLKANKIAPIYSLQGDEPYFIDLISDYLEKNAIPEFERGFNQLVLYGKEASVSTILSHARKFPMMADRQLVLVKEAQNIPDLGKEDAQKLLIGYLSNPLPSTILVFAYKHKKLDGRSTLKKEIEKKAVFVEAEKIKDWKLNDWIETYFKDLGHQIDAKAGQLLADSIGNNLEVMTNEVGKMLINFPEPTRFTVDHISKYIGIHKEYNNFELTKAIGFRDVNKANLIVHYFIQNPKNHPVIPIFSLLYSYFSRIALLHRAGALPETQLAAAIGVNPYGVKEYVIAAKNYKLGKVIDVFGYLKEADLRFKGVDSGSMTEGEILRELVYKILH
;
A
#
# COMPACT_ATOMS: atom_id res chain seq x y z
N MET A 1 41.23 -36.45 14.72
CA MET A 1 40.87 -35.60 15.85
C MET A 1 40.99 -34.16 15.32
N ASP A 2 40.03 -33.34 15.01
CA ASP A 2 38.59 -33.31 15.19
C ASP A 2 37.94 -32.66 13.98
N CYS A 3 37.06 -33.41 13.33
CA CYS A 3 36.28 -32.94 12.19
C CYS A 3 34.80 -32.84 12.63
N CYS A 4 34.48 -31.96 13.60
CA CYS A 4 33.14 -31.86 14.16
C CYS A 4 32.84 -30.48 14.77
N HIS A 5 33.00 -29.39 13.97
CA HIS A 5 32.59 -28.06 14.48
C HIS A 5 32.11 -27.10 13.39
N LEU A 6 31.30 -27.56 12.42
CA LEU A 6 30.70 -26.69 11.40
C LEU A 6 29.25 -27.07 11.08
N LEU A 7 28.46 -27.46 12.09
CA LEU A 7 27.04 -27.75 11.89
C LEU A 7 26.21 -27.21 13.07
N SER A 8 26.28 -25.92 13.37
CA SER A 8 25.32 -25.30 14.31
C SER A 8 25.10 -23.80 14.06
N LEU A 9 24.76 -23.45 12.84
CA LEU A 9 24.29 -22.09 12.55
C LEU A 9 22.99 -22.21 11.75
N GLY A 10 21.83 -22.11 12.45
CA GLY A 10 20.67 -21.63 11.77
C GLY A 10 19.33 -22.31 11.89
N ALA A 11 19.06 -23.10 12.89
CA ALA A 11 17.67 -23.36 13.23
C ALA A 11 17.15 -22.25 14.17
N ARG A 12 17.03 -21.00 13.67
CA ARG A 12 16.15 -20.04 14.32
C ARG A 12 14.73 -20.54 14.14
N VAL A 13 14.07 -20.85 15.25
CA VAL A 13 12.64 -21.05 15.36
C VAL A 13 11.97 -19.88 14.62
N ILE A 14 11.52 -20.13 13.38
CA ILE A 14 10.71 -19.18 12.63
C ILE A 14 9.43 -19.03 13.44
N SER A 15 9.26 -17.85 13.99
CA SER A 15 8.08 -17.48 14.78
C SER A 15 6.83 -17.80 13.96
N ARG A 16 5.78 -18.31 14.61
CA ARG A 16 4.45 -18.59 14.03
C ARG A 16 3.70 -17.36 13.52
N MET A 17 4.32 -16.20 13.44
CA MET A 17 3.73 -14.93 13.01
C MET A 17 4.39 -14.47 11.70
N ALA A 18 3.58 -13.86 10.82
CA ALA A 18 4.07 -13.19 9.63
C ALA A 18 5.14 -12.15 10.00
N LEU A 19 6.23 -12.13 9.24
CA LEU A 19 7.30 -11.15 9.44
C LEU A 19 6.91 -9.82 8.79
N LEU A 20 7.34 -8.74 9.42
CA LEU A 20 7.18 -7.41 8.81
C LEU A 20 8.10 -7.27 7.59
N PRO A 21 7.64 -6.63 6.49
CA PRO A 21 8.42 -6.43 5.28
C PRO A 21 9.80 -5.81 5.52
N GLU A 22 9.86 -4.83 6.43
CA GLU A 22 11.09 -4.09 6.77
C GLU A 22 12.13 -5.00 7.43
N VAL A 23 11.69 -5.96 8.25
CA VAL A 23 12.56 -6.95 8.89
C VAL A 23 13.18 -7.86 7.85
N VAL A 24 12.37 -8.34 6.90
CA VAL A 24 12.84 -9.21 5.81
C VAL A 24 13.82 -8.47 4.92
N LEU A 25 13.55 -7.21 4.56
CA LEU A 25 14.47 -6.38 3.77
C LEU A 25 15.79 -6.14 4.49
N LYS A 26 15.76 -5.91 5.80
CA LYS A 26 16.97 -5.76 6.61
C LYS A 26 17.81 -7.04 6.60
N ASP A 27 17.19 -8.20 6.76
CA ASP A 27 17.88 -9.49 6.71
C ASP A 27 18.46 -9.74 5.31
N LEU A 28 17.74 -9.43 4.25
CA LEU A 28 18.21 -9.54 2.86
C LEU A 28 19.42 -8.62 2.59
N LYS A 29 19.37 -7.36 3.03
CA LYS A 29 20.50 -6.41 2.93
C LYS A 29 21.72 -6.88 3.73
N ALA A 30 21.51 -7.65 4.78
CA ALA A 30 22.60 -8.30 5.54
C ALA A 30 23.03 -9.67 4.96
N ASN A 31 22.62 -9.99 3.71
CA ASN A 31 22.87 -11.25 3.00
C ASN A 31 22.40 -12.51 3.75
N LYS A 32 21.35 -12.37 4.58
CA LYS A 32 20.68 -13.50 5.24
C LYS A 32 19.53 -13.97 4.37
N ILE A 33 19.82 -14.85 3.43
CA ILE A 33 18.86 -15.33 2.46
C ILE A 33 18.35 -16.70 2.89
N ALA A 34 17.03 -16.84 2.97
CA ALA A 34 16.36 -18.10 3.27
C ALA A 34 16.04 -18.88 1.97
N PRO A 35 15.85 -20.20 2.04
CA PRO A 35 15.55 -21.00 0.85
C PRO A 35 14.12 -20.80 0.32
N ILE A 36 13.17 -20.31 1.14
CA ILE A 36 11.78 -20.15 0.71
C ILE A 36 11.20 -18.84 1.27
N TYR A 37 10.56 -18.07 0.38
CA TYR A 37 9.78 -16.87 0.69
C TYR A 37 8.35 -17.03 0.20
N SER A 38 7.38 -16.70 1.02
CA SER A 38 5.98 -16.57 0.64
C SER A 38 5.49 -15.17 1.03
N LEU A 39 5.30 -14.34 0.03
CA LEU A 39 4.92 -12.94 0.16
C LEU A 39 3.46 -12.82 -0.28
N GLN A 40 2.57 -12.33 0.57
CA GLN A 40 1.16 -12.16 0.24
C GLN A 40 0.56 -10.92 0.88
N GLY A 41 -0.57 -10.45 0.37
CA GLY A 41 -1.35 -9.40 1.03
C GLY A 41 -1.97 -8.39 0.08
N ASP A 42 -2.59 -7.39 0.72
CA ASP A 42 -3.35 -6.34 0.04
C ASP A 42 -2.49 -5.11 -0.32
N GLU A 43 -1.21 -5.08 0.16
CA GLU A 43 -0.25 -4.03 -0.18
C GLU A 43 0.84 -4.56 -1.13
N PRO A 44 0.66 -4.40 -2.44
CA PRO A 44 1.59 -4.93 -3.45
C PRO A 44 2.98 -4.30 -3.37
N TYR A 45 3.09 -3.06 -2.92
CA TYR A 45 4.35 -2.34 -2.81
C TYR A 45 5.41 -3.14 -2.04
N PHE A 46 5.08 -3.68 -0.86
CA PHE A 46 6.03 -4.44 -0.06
C PHE A 46 6.37 -5.81 -0.67
N ILE A 47 5.42 -6.40 -1.37
CA ILE A 47 5.66 -7.67 -2.09
C ILE A 47 6.65 -7.45 -3.22
N ASP A 48 6.47 -6.38 -4.00
CA ASP A 48 7.39 -6.00 -5.08
C ASP A 48 8.75 -5.61 -4.53
N LEU A 49 8.78 -4.80 -3.48
CA LEU A 49 10.03 -4.36 -2.87
C LEU A 49 10.94 -5.52 -2.45
N ILE A 50 10.37 -6.60 -1.87
CA ILE A 50 11.12 -7.79 -1.48
C ILE A 50 11.45 -8.65 -2.70
N SER A 51 10.49 -8.90 -3.59
CA SER A 51 10.71 -9.74 -4.77
C SER A 51 11.71 -9.13 -5.75
N ASP A 52 11.64 -7.82 -5.99
CA ASP A 52 12.57 -7.09 -6.85
C ASP A 52 13.97 -7.01 -6.24
N TYR A 53 14.06 -6.89 -4.89
CA TYR A 53 15.35 -6.95 -4.23
C TYR A 53 16.02 -8.31 -4.43
N LEU A 54 15.26 -9.41 -4.26
CA LEU A 54 15.77 -10.77 -4.51
C LEU A 54 16.13 -10.97 -5.98
N GLU A 55 15.30 -10.51 -6.91
CA GLU A 55 15.56 -10.61 -8.35
C GLU A 55 16.84 -9.89 -8.75
N LYS A 56 17.15 -8.74 -8.14
CA LYS A 56 18.30 -7.91 -8.46
C LYS A 56 19.59 -8.28 -7.70
N ASN A 57 19.47 -8.91 -6.52
CA ASN A 57 20.62 -9.04 -5.63
C ASN A 57 20.90 -10.47 -5.17
N ALA A 58 19.97 -11.42 -5.34
CA ALA A 58 20.16 -12.78 -4.85
C ALA A 58 21.20 -13.58 -5.66
N ILE A 59 21.31 -13.27 -6.95
CA ILE A 59 22.23 -13.92 -7.89
C ILE A 59 23.10 -12.85 -8.55
N PRO A 60 24.44 -13.04 -8.63
CA PRO A 60 25.34 -12.15 -9.35
C PRO A 60 24.90 -11.98 -10.81
N GLU A 61 25.10 -10.78 -11.37
CA GLU A 61 24.58 -10.43 -12.69
C GLU A 61 25.02 -11.39 -13.80
N PHE A 62 26.28 -11.80 -13.78
CA PHE A 62 26.85 -12.71 -14.78
C PHE A 62 26.36 -14.16 -14.66
N GLU A 63 25.74 -14.54 -13.52
CA GLU A 63 25.16 -15.88 -13.29
C GLU A 63 23.67 -15.95 -13.57
N ARG A 64 22.96 -14.81 -13.66
CA ARG A 64 21.49 -14.76 -13.76
C ARG A 64 20.95 -15.52 -14.96
N GLY A 65 21.64 -15.47 -16.10
CA GLY A 65 21.20 -16.13 -17.32
C GLY A 65 20.92 -17.63 -17.18
N PHE A 66 21.64 -18.30 -16.26
CA PHE A 66 21.51 -19.75 -16.03
C PHE A 66 20.86 -20.09 -14.70
N ASN A 67 20.97 -19.20 -13.71
CA ASN A 67 20.61 -19.48 -12.32
C ASN A 67 19.43 -18.61 -11.80
N GLN A 68 18.79 -17.85 -12.67
CA GLN A 68 17.63 -17.06 -12.30
C GLN A 68 16.48 -17.36 -13.25
N LEU A 69 15.36 -17.79 -12.67
CA LEU A 69 14.13 -18.08 -13.40
C LEU A 69 12.99 -17.25 -12.79
N VAL A 70 12.37 -16.43 -13.61
CA VAL A 70 11.16 -15.67 -13.25
C VAL A 70 9.98 -16.27 -14.02
N LEU A 71 8.98 -16.71 -13.29
CA LEU A 71 7.75 -17.30 -13.82
C LEU A 71 6.55 -16.46 -13.43
N TYR A 72 5.53 -16.44 -14.28
CA TYR A 72 4.22 -15.91 -13.92
C TYR A 72 3.27 -17.04 -13.53
N GLY A 73 2.51 -16.87 -12.44
CA GLY A 73 1.67 -17.92 -11.88
C GLY A 73 0.72 -18.56 -12.89
N LYS A 74 0.13 -17.77 -13.82
CA LYS A 74 -0.77 -18.31 -14.87
C LYS A 74 -0.08 -19.24 -15.89
N GLU A 75 1.24 -19.18 -15.98
CA GLU A 75 2.03 -19.88 -17.02
C GLU A 75 2.68 -21.17 -16.48
N ALA A 76 2.63 -21.39 -15.17
CA ALA A 76 3.33 -22.50 -14.54
C ALA A 76 2.43 -23.28 -13.56
N SER A 77 2.51 -24.60 -13.60
CA SER A 77 1.92 -25.47 -12.57
C SER A 77 2.86 -25.61 -11.38
N VAL A 78 2.32 -26.04 -10.22
CA VAL A 78 3.14 -26.34 -9.04
C VAL A 78 4.24 -27.36 -9.36
N SER A 79 3.93 -28.39 -10.14
CA SER A 79 4.90 -29.41 -10.55
C SER A 79 6.04 -28.82 -11.40
N THR A 80 5.73 -27.90 -12.32
CA THR A 80 6.72 -27.20 -13.16
C THR A 80 7.63 -26.34 -12.29
N ILE A 81 7.06 -25.53 -11.38
CA ILE A 81 7.82 -24.69 -10.46
C ILE A 81 8.77 -25.54 -9.61
N LEU A 82 8.28 -26.64 -9.03
CA LEU A 82 9.09 -27.51 -8.19
C LEU A 82 10.14 -28.30 -8.98
N SER A 83 9.89 -28.62 -10.26
CA SER A 83 10.89 -29.24 -11.13
C SER A 83 12.11 -28.31 -11.32
N HIS A 84 11.87 -27.01 -11.45
CA HIS A 84 12.94 -26.02 -11.51
C HIS A 84 13.60 -25.81 -10.14
N ALA A 85 12.82 -25.72 -9.07
CA ALA A 85 13.36 -25.51 -7.73
C ALA A 85 14.24 -26.66 -7.21
N ARG A 86 14.09 -27.87 -7.77
CA ARG A 86 14.90 -29.06 -7.42
C ARG A 86 16.15 -29.23 -8.26
N LYS A 87 16.36 -28.42 -9.29
CA LYS A 87 17.61 -28.42 -10.05
C LYS A 87 18.75 -27.80 -9.22
N PHE A 88 19.96 -28.27 -9.46
CA PHE A 88 21.13 -27.63 -8.90
C PHE A 88 21.54 -26.41 -9.74
N PRO A 89 22.08 -25.36 -9.13
CA PRO A 89 22.60 -24.22 -9.88
C PRO A 89 23.76 -24.62 -10.81
N MET A 90 23.88 -23.94 -11.93
CA MET A 90 24.95 -24.16 -12.90
C MET A 90 26.16 -23.30 -12.54
N MET A 91 27.26 -23.95 -12.13
CA MET A 91 28.52 -23.27 -11.79
C MET A 91 28.37 -22.06 -10.85
N ALA A 92 27.42 -22.14 -9.92
CA ALA A 92 27.08 -21.11 -8.96
C ALA A 92 26.67 -21.71 -7.62
N ASP A 93 26.75 -20.93 -6.55
CA ASP A 93 26.36 -21.37 -5.21
C ASP A 93 24.83 -21.48 -5.04
N ARG A 94 24.10 -20.66 -5.77
CA ARG A 94 22.64 -20.52 -5.61
C ARG A 94 21.93 -20.28 -6.94
N GLN A 95 20.63 -20.64 -6.96
CA GLN A 95 19.68 -20.25 -8.00
C GLN A 95 18.45 -19.58 -7.40
N LEU A 96 17.80 -18.75 -8.19
CA LEU A 96 16.52 -18.10 -7.85
C LEU A 96 15.42 -18.62 -8.74
N VAL A 97 14.32 -19.07 -8.14
CA VAL A 97 13.04 -19.33 -8.80
C VAL A 97 11.99 -18.39 -8.21
N LEU A 98 11.66 -17.35 -8.94
CA LEU A 98 10.68 -16.34 -8.54
C LEU A 98 9.37 -16.54 -9.29
N VAL A 99 8.28 -16.75 -8.57
CA VAL A 99 6.93 -16.88 -9.12
C VAL A 99 6.16 -15.59 -8.83
N LYS A 100 6.05 -14.72 -9.83
CA LYS A 100 5.22 -13.51 -9.80
C LYS A 100 3.75 -13.88 -10.02
N GLU A 101 2.83 -13.14 -9.40
CA GLU A 101 1.39 -13.40 -9.45
C GLU A 101 1.01 -14.85 -9.09
N ALA A 102 1.62 -15.37 -8.04
CA ALA A 102 1.44 -16.77 -7.61
C ALA A 102 -0.02 -17.13 -7.29
N GLN A 103 -0.92 -16.13 -7.05
CA GLN A 103 -2.36 -16.32 -6.90
C GLN A 103 -3.04 -16.90 -8.16
N ASN A 104 -2.38 -16.84 -9.31
CA ASN A 104 -2.91 -17.29 -10.58
C ASN A 104 -2.38 -18.68 -11.01
N ILE A 105 -1.63 -19.40 -10.14
CA ILE A 105 -1.19 -20.78 -10.42
C ILE A 105 -2.41 -21.69 -10.57
N PRO A 106 -2.62 -22.34 -11.73
CA PRO A 106 -3.89 -23.00 -12.06
C PRO A 106 -4.25 -24.18 -11.15
N ASP A 107 -3.24 -24.86 -10.63
CA ASP A 107 -3.40 -26.10 -9.85
C ASP A 107 -3.14 -25.93 -8.35
N LEU A 108 -2.82 -24.71 -7.87
CA LEU A 108 -2.50 -24.46 -6.47
C LEU A 108 -3.66 -24.81 -5.51
N GLY A 109 -4.90 -24.72 -5.98
CA GLY A 109 -6.09 -25.13 -5.22
C GLY A 109 -6.30 -26.66 -5.15
N LYS A 110 -5.56 -27.46 -5.97
CA LYS A 110 -5.72 -28.91 -6.01
C LYS A 110 -4.92 -29.58 -4.88
N GLU A 111 -5.52 -30.60 -4.26
CA GLU A 111 -4.92 -31.32 -3.13
C GLU A 111 -3.55 -31.92 -3.45
N ASP A 112 -3.41 -32.55 -4.63
CA ASP A 112 -2.15 -33.15 -5.03
C ASP A 112 -1.02 -32.15 -5.23
N ALA A 113 -1.33 -30.98 -5.82
CA ALA A 113 -0.38 -29.88 -5.98
C ALA A 113 0.06 -29.33 -4.61
N GLN A 114 -0.90 -29.15 -3.69
CA GLN A 114 -0.58 -28.73 -2.32
C GLN A 114 0.30 -29.74 -1.58
N LYS A 115 0.03 -31.05 -1.71
CA LYS A 115 0.87 -32.12 -1.14
C LYS A 115 2.30 -32.07 -1.68
N LEU A 116 2.47 -31.85 -3.00
CA LEU A 116 3.78 -31.72 -3.62
C LEU A 116 4.55 -30.52 -3.05
N LEU A 117 3.87 -29.37 -2.90
CA LEU A 117 4.49 -28.16 -2.35
C LEU A 117 4.86 -28.33 -0.87
N ILE A 118 3.97 -28.91 -0.06
CA ILE A 118 4.24 -29.23 1.36
C ILE A 118 5.43 -30.20 1.48
N GLY A 119 5.52 -31.19 0.58
CA GLY A 119 6.68 -32.08 0.52
C GLY A 119 7.99 -31.33 0.26
N TYR A 120 8.00 -30.37 -0.66
CA TYR A 120 9.17 -29.54 -0.92
C TYR A 120 9.51 -28.61 0.25
N LEU A 121 8.51 -27.98 0.88
CA LEU A 121 8.68 -27.16 2.08
C LEU A 121 9.34 -27.93 3.24
N SER A 122 9.17 -29.23 3.28
CA SER A 122 9.74 -30.08 4.35
C SER A 122 11.23 -30.37 4.15
N ASN A 123 11.70 -30.36 2.93
CA ASN A 123 13.11 -30.59 2.57
C ASN A 123 13.47 -29.75 1.34
N PRO A 124 13.56 -28.41 1.48
CA PRO A 124 13.93 -27.53 0.37
C PRO A 124 15.40 -27.72 -0.01
N LEU A 125 15.70 -27.55 -1.30
CA LEU A 125 17.10 -27.55 -1.76
C LEU A 125 17.79 -26.28 -1.23
N PRO A 126 18.86 -26.39 -0.41
CA PRO A 126 19.48 -25.21 0.23
C PRO A 126 20.11 -24.23 -0.75
N SER A 127 20.49 -24.70 -1.94
CA SER A 127 21.04 -23.85 -3.02
C SER A 127 19.95 -23.17 -3.87
N THR A 128 18.67 -23.38 -3.59
CA THR A 128 17.56 -22.75 -4.29
C THR A 128 16.87 -21.72 -3.40
N ILE A 129 16.63 -20.55 -3.95
CA ILE A 129 15.78 -19.51 -3.36
C ILE A 129 14.45 -19.55 -4.12
N LEU A 130 13.41 -20.11 -3.50
CA LEU A 130 12.07 -20.18 -4.07
C LEU A 130 11.19 -19.07 -3.49
N VAL A 131 10.63 -18.23 -4.36
CA VAL A 131 9.83 -17.08 -3.97
C VAL A 131 8.45 -17.15 -4.59
N PHE A 132 7.42 -17.09 -3.77
CA PHE A 132 6.03 -16.91 -4.19
C PHE A 132 5.55 -15.51 -3.86
N ALA A 133 5.25 -14.69 -4.87
CA ALA A 133 4.71 -13.36 -4.73
C ALA A 133 3.20 -13.36 -5.08
N TYR A 134 2.36 -13.25 -4.06
CA TYR A 134 0.89 -13.17 -4.15
C TYR A 134 0.44 -11.73 -4.02
N LYS A 135 -0.14 -11.15 -5.05
CA LYS A 135 -0.68 -9.80 -5.02
C LYS A 135 -2.20 -9.80 -4.88
N HIS A 136 -2.72 -8.92 -4.05
CA HIS A 136 -4.16 -8.66 -3.84
C HIS A 136 -4.98 -9.90 -3.42
N LYS A 137 -4.32 -10.98 -3.04
CA LYS A 137 -4.95 -12.21 -2.54
C LYS A 137 -4.11 -12.79 -1.40
N LYS A 138 -4.76 -13.60 -0.59
CA LYS A 138 -4.13 -14.34 0.50
C LYS A 138 -4.46 -15.82 0.37
N LEU A 139 -3.58 -16.68 0.84
CA LEU A 139 -3.88 -18.09 1.01
C LEU A 139 -4.98 -18.26 2.06
N ASP A 140 -5.86 -19.23 1.88
CA ASP A 140 -6.90 -19.53 2.87
C ASP A 140 -6.26 -19.86 4.21
N GLY A 141 -6.62 -19.08 5.23
CA GLY A 141 -6.09 -19.20 6.58
C GLY A 141 -6.34 -20.55 7.25
N ARG A 142 -7.31 -21.32 6.75
CA ARG A 142 -7.66 -22.65 7.24
C ARG A 142 -6.86 -23.76 6.55
N SER A 143 -6.22 -23.47 5.41
CA SER A 143 -5.52 -24.46 4.61
C SER A 143 -4.28 -25.01 5.33
N THR A 144 -4.05 -26.31 5.16
CA THR A 144 -2.82 -26.97 5.65
C THR A 144 -1.59 -26.37 5.00
N LEU A 145 -1.69 -25.98 3.72
CA LEU A 145 -0.60 -25.35 2.97
C LEU A 145 -0.14 -24.05 3.65
N LYS A 146 -1.06 -23.13 4.01
CA LYS A 146 -0.70 -21.88 4.70
C LYS A 146 0.03 -22.16 6.02
N LYS A 147 -0.51 -23.09 6.82
CA LYS A 147 0.10 -23.48 8.11
C LYS A 147 1.51 -24.04 7.97
N GLU A 148 1.78 -24.80 6.92
CA GLU A 148 3.11 -25.33 6.67
C GLU A 148 4.08 -24.27 6.12
N ILE A 149 3.60 -23.35 5.28
CA ILE A 149 4.35 -22.18 4.82
C ILE A 149 4.77 -21.31 6.01
N GLU A 150 3.85 -20.95 6.91
CA GLU A 150 4.13 -20.16 8.11
C GLU A 150 5.20 -20.79 9.03
N LYS A 151 5.33 -22.12 9.03
CA LYS A 151 6.31 -22.81 9.84
C LYS A 151 7.68 -22.92 9.18
N LYS A 152 7.75 -22.99 7.84
CA LYS A 152 8.92 -23.48 7.11
C LYS A 152 9.51 -22.45 6.13
N ALA A 153 8.78 -21.38 5.84
CA ALA A 153 9.20 -20.33 4.94
C ALA A 153 9.31 -18.98 5.66
N VAL A 154 10.06 -18.04 5.07
CA VAL A 154 9.92 -16.63 5.41
C VAL A 154 8.56 -16.17 4.88
N PHE A 155 7.62 -16.01 5.80
CA PHE A 155 6.25 -15.66 5.48
C PHE A 155 6.01 -14.18 5.78
N VAL A 156 5.57 -13.43 4.76
CA VAL A 156 5.23 -12.02 4.86
C VAL A 156 3.77 -11.84 4.50
N GLU A 157 3.02 -11.19 5.36
CA GLU A 157 1.67 -10.74 5.08
C GLU A 157 1.65 -9.22 5.04
N ALA A 158 1.70 -8.66 3.82
CA ALA A 158 1.74 -7.23 3.56
C ALA A 158 0.33 -6.63 3.63
N GLU A 159 0.01 -6.00 4.74
CA GLU A 159 -1.26 -5.29 4.93
C GLU A 159 -1.16 -3.84 4.49
N LYS A 160 -2.28 -3.30 3.98
CA LYS A 160 -2.36 -1.86 3.67
C LYS A 160 -2.07 -1.03 4.91
N ILE A 161 -1.25 -0.01 4.73
CA ILE A 161 -1.00 0.97 5.78
C ILE A 161 -2.30 1.71 6.09
N LYS A 162 -2.64 1.76 7.38
CA LYS A 162 -3.81 2.51 7.83
C LYS A 162 -3.53 4.01 7.68
N ASP A 163 -4.53 4.78 7.28
CA ASP A 163 -4.39 6.23 7.00
C ASP A 163 -3.69 7.00 8.13
N TRP A 164 -3.96 6.64 9.40
CA TRP A 164 -3.34 7.29 10.55
C TRP A 164 -1.85 6.95 10.77
N LYS A 165 -1.34 5.88 10.12
CA LYS A 165 0.09 5.50 10.13
C LYS A 165 0.84 5.98 8.89
N LEU A 166 0.13 6.54 7.92
CA LEU A 166 0.72 6.88 6.63
C LEU A 166 1.82 7.95 6.76
N ASN A 167 1.60 8.96 7.62
CA ASN A 167 2.60 10.01 7.86
C ASN A 167 3.88 9.47 8.49
N ASP A 168 3.77 8.57 9.48
CA ASP A 168 4.93 7.95 10.12
C ASP A 168 5.72 7.10 9.11
N TRP A 169 4.99 6.42 8.21
CA TRP A 169 5.61 5.66 7.13
C TRP A 169 6.32 6.59 6.13
N ILE A 170 5.71 7.69 5.72
CA ILE A 170 6.32 8.68 4.81
C ILE A 170 7.62 9.23 5.41
N GLU A 171 7.61 9.62 6.69
CA GLU A 171 8.80 10.11 7.38
C GLU A 171 9.92 9.08 7.40
N THR A 172 9.58 7.82 7.72
CA THR A 172 10.52 6.71 7.70
C THR A 172 11.06 6.45 6.30
N TYR A 173 10.20 6.48 5.28
CA TYR A 173 10.58 6.30 3.89
C TYR A 173 11.60 7.34 3.40
N PHE A 174 11.37 8.63 3.70
CA PHE A 174 12.33 9.68 3.37
C PHE A 174 13.66 9.50 4.10
N LYS A 175 13.62 9.11 5.37
CA LYS A 175 14.82 8.82 6.17
C LYS A 175 15.63 7.65 5.60
N ASP A 176 14.98 6.58 5.15
CA ASP A 176 15.63 5.41 4.54
C ASP A 176 16.30 5.76 3.20
N LEU A 177 15.81 6.81 2.53
CA LEU A 177 16.41 7.38 1.31
C LEU A 177 17.51 8.43 1.61
N GLY A 178 17.84 8.67 2.89
CA GLY A 178 18.87 9.65 3.29
C GLY A 178 18.37 11.10 3.35
N HIS A 179 17.06 11.32 3.30
CA HIS A 179 16.43 12.64 3.31
C HIS A 179 15.59 12.86 4.57
N GLN A 180 15.05 14.06 4.72
CA GLN A 180 14.08 14.42 5.75
C GLN A 180 12.85 15.07 5.10
N ILE A 181 11.69 14.99 5.76
CA ILE A 181 10.47 15.66 5.31
C ILE A 181 9.81 16.37 6.50
N ASP A 182 9.34 17.61 6.28
CA ASP A 182 8.58 18.32 7.28
C ASP A 182 7.20 17.68 7.48
N ALA A 183 6.70 17.67 8.71
CA ALA A 183 5.40 17.07 9.05
C ALA A 183 4.24 17.59 8.18
N LYS A 184 4.24 18.91 7.86
CA LYS A 184 3.24 19.51 6.95
C LYS A 184 3.39 19.04 5.51
N ALA A 185 4.61 18.81 5.05
CA ALA A 185 4.89 18.30 3.70
C ALA A 185 4.50 16.84 3.58
N GLY A 186 4.80 16.02 4.60
CA GLY A 186 4.34 14.62 4.70
C GLY A 186 2.82 14.52 4.71
N GLN A 187 2.14 15.39 5.47
CA GLN A 187 0.68 15.44 5.49
C GLN A 187 0.11 15.81 4.11
N LEU A 188 0.68 16.83 3.43
CA LEU A 188 0.26 17.20 2.08
C LEU A 188 0.40 16.03 1.10
N LEU A 189 1.50 15.27 1.19
CA LEU A 189 1.75 14.10 0.35
C LEU A 189 0.73 13.00 0.63
N ALA A 190 0.47 12.70 1.91
CA ALA A 190 -0.53 11.73 2.35
C ALA A 190 -1.94 12.08 1.88
N ASP A 191 -2.34 13.34 2.02
CA ASP A 191 -3.69 13.81 1.67
C ASP A 191 -3.91 13.83 0.15
N SER A 192 -2.84 14.04 -0.61
CA SER A 192 -2.93 14.19 -2.07
C SER A 192 -2.89 12.85 -2.82
N ILE A 193 -2.11 11.91 -2.35
CA ILE A 193 -1.93 10.58 -2.99
C ILE A 193 -2.73 9.51 -2.25
N GLY A 194 -2.96 9.70 -0.95
CA GLY A 194 -3.55 8.69 -0.09
C GLY A 194 -2.58 7.54 0.21
N ASN A 195 -3.12 6.39 0.59
CA ASN A 195 -2.34 5.21 0.97
C ASN A 195 -1.95 4.30 -0.21
N ASN A 196 -1.87 4.84 -1.42
CA ASN A 196 -1.32 4.13 -2.57
C ASN A 196 0.20 4.28 -2.58
N LEU A 197 0.90 3.36 -1.93
CA LEU A 197 2.36 3.44 -1.75
C LEU A 197 3.12 3.35 -3.06
N GLU A 198 2.62 2.61 -4.04
CA GLU A 198 3.26 2.47 -5.35
C GLU A 198 3.27 3.82 -6.09
N VAL A 199 2.13 4.50 -6.14
CA VAL A 199 2.06 5.85 -6.73
C VAL A 199 2.94 6.83 -5.95
N MET A 200 2.86 6.80 -4.61
CA MET A 200 3.62 7.69 -3.75
C MET A 200 5.13 7.54 -3.95
N THR A 201 5.64 6.32 -3.93
CA THR A 201 7.08 6.07 -4.10
C THR A 201 7.57 6.40 -5.50
N ASN A 202 6.74 6.20 -6.52
CA ASN A 202 7.05 6.61 -7.89
C ASN A 202 7.14 8.14 -8.03
N GLU A 203 6.19 8.89 -7.47
CA GLU A 203 6.22 10.35 -7.52
C GLU A 203 7.39 10.93 -6.71
N VAL A 204 7.62 10.40 -5.51
CA VAL A 204 8.79 10.77 -4.70
C VAL A 204 10.09 10.42 -5.43
N GLY A 205 10.19 9.24 -6.04
CA GLY A 205 11.37 8.84 -6.81
C GLY A 205 11.69 9.79 -7.96
N LYS A 206 10.69 10.24 -8.73
CA LYS A 206 10.85 11.26 -9.78
C LYS A 206 11.34 12.60 -9.19
N MET A 207 10.78 13.01 -8.05
CA MET A 207 11.21 14.23 -7.38
C MET A 207 12.68 14.15 -6.95
N LEU A 208 13.08 13.04 -6.36
CA LEU A 208 14.44 12.84 -5.82
C LEU A 208 15.54 12.88 -6.88
N ILE A 209 15.23 12.65 -8.16
CA ILE A 209 16.21 12.82 -9.26
C ILE A 209 16.80 14.24 -9.27
N ASN A 210 16.03 15.23 -8.80
CA ASN A 210 16.48 16.62 -8.74
C ASN A 210 17.23 16.96 -7.43
N PHE A 211 17.35 16.01 -6.49
CA PHE A 211 17.96 16.23 -5.18
C PHE A 211 18.91 15.10 -4.81
N PRO A 212 20.11 15.06 -5.43
CA PRO A 212 21.09 13.99 -5.19
C PRO A 212 21.70 14.04 -3.77
N GLU A 213 21.64 15.21 -3.11
CA GLU A 213 22.20 15.41 -1.78
C GLU A 213 21.10 15.32 -0.70
N PRO A 214 21.45 14.94 0.55
CA PRO A 214 20.54 14.93 1.67
C PRO A 214 19.77 16.24 1.79
N THR A 215 18.46 16.19 1.65
CA THR A 215 17.60 17.37 1.59
C THR A 215 16.47 17.25 2.60
N ARG A 216 16.08 18.40 3.19
CA ARG A 216 14.86 18.52 3.99
C ARG A 216 13.73 19.04 3.11
N PHE A 217 12.74 18.18 2.86
CA PHE A 217 11.61 18.49 1.99
C PHE A 217 10.53 19.28 2.73
N THR A 218 10.13 20.38 2.11
CA THR A 218 9.08 21.31 2.60
C THR A 218 7.84 21.17 1.72
N VAL A 219 6.75 21.83 2.15
CA VAL A 219 5.50 21.93 1.37
C VAL A 219 5.75 22.48 -0.04
N ASP A 220 6.68 23.45 -0.18
CA ASP A 220 6.98 24.05 -1.49
C ASP A 220 7.68 23.05 -2.43
N HIS A 221 8.56 22.19 -1.92
CA HIS A 221 9.17 21.12 -2.70
C HIS A 221 8.09 20.15 -3.20
N ILE A 222 7.22 19.65 -2.32
CA ILE A 222 6.14 18.72 -2.69
C ILE A 222 5.22 19.35 -3.73
N SER A 223 4.78 20.58 -3.51
CA SER A 223 3.91 21.31 -4.45
C SER A 223 4.54 21.48 -5.83
N LYS A 224 5.82 21.81 -5.87
CA LYS A 224 6.54 22.10 -7.13
C LYS A 224 6.82 20.84 -7.96
N TYR A 225 7.28 19.75 -7.31
CA TYR A 225 7.83 18.59 -8.02
C TYR A 225 6.86 17.42 -8.17
N ILE A 226 5.87 17.32 -7.29
CA ILE A 226 4.83 16.28 -7.37
C ILE A 226 3.57 16.80 -8.07
N GLY A 227 3.56 18.09 -8.45
CA GLY A 227 2.45 18.69 -9.19
C GLY A 227 1.17 18.87 -8.35
N ILE A 228 1.31 18.85 -7.03
CA ILE A 228 0.20 19.05 -6.10
C ILE A 228 0.02 20.55 -5.93
N HIS A 229 -1.05 21.11 -6.47
CA HIS A 229 -1.37 22.51 -6.25
C HIS A 229 -1.66 22.77 -4.77
N LYS A 230 -0.84 23.62 -4.15
CA LYS A 230 -0.93 23.99 -2.72
C LYS A 230 -2.32 24.53 -2.34
N GLU A 231 -2.99 25.18 -3.27
CA GLU A 231 -4.28 25.86 -3.03
C GLU A 231 -5.49 25.07 -3.53
N TYR A 232 -5.30 24.16 -4.51
CA TYR A 232 -6.38 23.43 -5.19
C TYR A 232 -6.12 21.94 -5.19
N ASN A 233 -6.26 21.32 -4.02
CA ASN A 233 -6.14 19.88 -3.84
C ASN A 233 -7.29 19.31 -3.00
N ASN A 234 -7.36 18.01 -2.89
CA ASN A 234 -8.42 17.31 -2.17
C ASN A 234 -8.51 17.70 -0.68
N PHE A 235 -7.37 17.97 -0.04
CA PHE A 235 -7.32 18.41 1.35
C PHE A 235 -7.89 19.84 1.50
N GLU A 236 -7.48 20.75 0.63
CA GLU A 236 -8.01 22.11 0.66
C GLU A 236 -9.51 22.17 0.36
N LEU A 237 -10.03 21.24 -0.49
CA LEU A 237 -11.46 21.11 -0.72
C LEU A 237 -12.21 20.68 0.55
N THR A 238 -11.77 19.60 1.23
CA THR A 238 -12.42 19.13 2.45
C THR A 238 -12.31 20.16 3.58
N LYS A 239 -11.18 20.85 3.66
CA LYS A 239 -10.97 21.95 4.60
C LYS A 239 -11.91 23.12 4.32
N ALA A 240 -11.96 23.60 3.09
CA ALA A 240 -12.87 24.69 2.69
C ALA A 240 -14.32 24.31 2.99
N ILE A 241 -14.74 23.10 2.68
CA ILE A 241 -16.07 22.58 3.03
C ILE A 241 -16.25 22.56 4.54
N GLY A 242 -15.32 21.97 5.30
CA GLY A 242 -15.41 21.85 6.76
C GLY A 242 -15.52 23.19 7.47
N PHE A 243 -14.84 24.21 6.97
CA PHE A 243 -14.90 25.60 7.47
C PHE A 243 -16.07 26.42 6.89
N ARG A 244 -16.83 25.83 5.94
CA ARG A 244 -17.89 26.51 5.17
C ARG A 244 -17.37 27.72 4.39
N ASP A 245 -16.14 27.65 3.92
CA ASP A 245 -15.57 28.67 3.01
C ASP A 245 -16.08 28.40 1.59
N VAL A 246 -17.26 28.96 1.31
CA VAL A 246 -17.99 28.78 0.05
C VAL A 246 -17.17 29.26 -1.16
N ASN A 247 -16.46 30.40 -1.00
CA ASN A 247 -15.67 30.97 -2.09
C ASN A 247 -14.50 30.06 -2.47
N LYS A 248 -13.73 29.62 -1.47
CA LYS A 248 -12.59 28.74 -1.69
C LYS A 248 -13.03 27.37 -2.21
N ALA A 249 -14.08 26.77 -1.68
CA ALA A 249 -14.62 25.52 -2.16
C ALA A 249 -15.03 25.59 -3.64
N ASN A 250 -15.71 26.67 -4.04
CA ASN A 250 -16.11 26.88 -5.43
C ASN A 250 -14.90 27.08 -6.38
N LEU A 251 -13.85 27.80 -5.96
CA LEU A 251 -12.61 27.93 -6.72
C LEU A 251 -11.93 26.60 -6.94
N ILE A 252 -11.85 25.75 -5.90
CA ILE A 252 -11.25 24.42 -6.00
C ILE A 252 -12.08 23.54 -6.94
N VAL A 253 -13.40 23.51 -6.80
CA VAL A 253 -14.29 22.73 -7.68
C VAL A 253 -14.16 23.18 -9.13
N HIS A 254 -14.09 24.49 -9.37
CA HIS A 254 -13.89 25.04 -10.71
C HIS A 254 -12.55 24.56 -11.31
N TYR A 255 -11.47 24.60 -10.53
CA TYR A 255 -10.17 24.08 -10.94
C TYR A 255 -10.23 22.60 -11.27
N PHE A 256 -10.89 21.77 -10.46
CA PHE A 256 -11.05 20.34 -10.71
C PHE A 256 -11.80 20.04 -12.00
N ILE A 257 -12.87 20.79 -12.27
CA ILE A 257 -13.67 20.67 -13.50
C ILE A 257 -12.84 21.01 -14.73
N GLN A 258 -11.94 21.98 -14.64
CA GLN A 258 -11.04 22.34 -15.74
C GLN A 258 -9.89 21.34 -15.93
N ASN A 259 -9.58 20.52 -14.92
CA ASN A 259 -8.49 19.54 -14.92
C ASN A 259 -8.97 18.12 -14.63
N PRO A 260 -9.92 17.56 -15.36
CA PRO A 260 -10.59 16.29 -15.02
C PRO A 260 -9.66 15.07 -15.07
N LYS A 261 -8.58 15.12 -15.85
CA LYS A 261 -7.57 14.04 -15.90
C LYS A 261 -6.82 13.89 -14.58
N ASN A 262 -6.55 15.01 -13.90
CA ASN A 262 -5.82 15.04 -12.62
C ASN A 262 -6.76 14.93 -11.42
N HIS A 263 -8.03 15.30 -11.60
CA HIS A 263 -9.05 15.35 -10.57
C HIS A 263 -10.35 14.65 -11.03
N PRO A 264 -10.33 13.33 -11.24
CA PRO A 264 -11.52 12.58 -11.61
C PRO A 264 -12.56 12.62 -10.48
N VAL A 265 -13.85 12.68 -10.82
CA VAL A 265 -14.94 12.98 -9.90
C VAL A 265 -15.21 11.84 -8.90
N ILE A 266 -15.06 10.57 -9.31
CA ILE A 266 -15.35 9.41 -8.45
C ILE A 266 -14.48 9.39 -7.17
N PRO A 267 -13.14 9.58 -7.23
CA PRO A 267 -12.32 9.71 -6.02
C PRO A 267 -12.75 10.86 -5.11
N ILE A 268 -13.27 11.96 -5.67
CA ILE A 268 -13.75 13.10 -4.88
C ILE A 268 -15.02 12.70 -4.10
N PHE A 269 -15.93 11.94 -4.69
CA PHE A 269 -17.11 11.43 -3.97
C PHE A 269 -16.70 10.52 -2.79
N SER A 270 -15.74 9.63 -3.02
CA SER A 270 -15.20 8.73 -1.99
C SER A 270 -14.51 9.51 -0.86
N LEU A 271 -13.77 10.55 -1.21
CA LEU A 271 -13.13 11.45 -0.25
C LEU A 271 -14.18 12.17 0.63
N LEU A 272 -15.19 12.79 0.01
CA LEU A 272 -16.25 13.49 0.75
C LEU A 272 -17.05 12.53 1.63
N TYR A 273 -17.35 11.32 1.14
CA TYR A 273 -17.98 10.29 1.97
C TYR A 273 -17.14 9.94 3.20
N SER A 274 -15.84 9.69 3.01
CA SER A 274 -14.91 9.40 4.11
C SER A 274 -14.82 10.57 5.10
N TYR A 275 -14.74 11.79 4.59
CA TYR A 275 -14.66 13.00 5.40
C TYR A 275 -15.92 13.17 6.29
N PHE A 276 -17.12 13.09 5.73
CA PHE A 276 -18.36 13.21 6.48
C PHE A 276 -18.65 12.01 7.39
N SER A 277 -18.16 10.81 7.05
CA SER A 277 -18.20 9.64 7.93
C SER A 277 -17.42 9.87 9.21
N ARG A 278 -16.23 10.49 9.11
CA ARG A 278 -15.44 10.88 10.28
C ARG A 278 -16.15 11.94 11.13
N ILE A 279 -16.81 12.92 10.51
CA ILE A 279 -17.63 13.93 11.22
C ILE A 279 -18.80 13.24 11.96
N ALA A 280 -19.48 12.27 11.34
CA ALA A 280 -20.53 11.49 11.99
C ALA A 280 -20.01 10.71 13.21
N LEU A 281 -18.82 10.11 13.09
CA LEU A 281 -18.16 9.44 14.22
C LEU A 281 -17.82 10.41 15.36
N LEU A 282 -17.39 11.63 15.08
CA LEU A 282 -17.18 12.67 16.10
C LEU A 282 -18.45 13.01 16.84
N HIS A 283 -19.58 13.17 16.16
CA HIS A 283 -20.87 13.39 16.81
C HIS A 283 -21.26 12.25 17.75
N ARG A 284 -20.89 11.00 17.40
CA ARG A 284 -21.12 9.83 18.24
C ARG A 284 -20.16 9.74 19.42
N ALA A 285 -18.91 10.15 19.24
CA ALA A 285 -17.84 10.05 20.25
C ALA A 285 -18.05 11.03 21.42
N GLY A 286 -18.77 12.15 21.21
CA GLY A 286 -19.03 13.12 22.25
C GLY A 286 -17.79 13.90 22.68
N ALA A 287 -17.77 14.36 23.93
CA ALA A 287 -16.69 15.15 24.50
C ALA A 287 -15.55 14.27 25.01
N LEU A 288 -14.65 13.88 24.11
CA LEU A 288 -13.41 13.17 24.45
C LEU A 288 -12.17 14.07 24.24
N PRO A 289 -11.05 13.78 24.91
CA PRO A 289 -9.76 14.45 24.61
C PRO A 289 -9.33 14.28 23.15
N GLU A 290 -8.64 15.27 22.57
CA GLU A 290 -8.23 15.30 21.16
C GLU A 290 -7.51 14.01 20.70
N THR A 291 -6.64 13.43 21.55
CA THR A 291 -5.92 12.19 21.25
C THR A 291 -6.84 10.98 21.13
N GLN A 292 -7.89 10.91 21.95
CA GLN A 292 -8.89 9.83 21.88
C GLN A 292 -9.85 10.03 20.70
N LEU A 293 -10.19 11.29 20.39
CA LEU A 293 -10.97 11.63 19.20
C LEU A 293 -10.21 11.23 17.92
N ALA A 294 -8.90 11.53 17.86
CA ALA A 294 -8.05 11.11 16.73
C ALA A 294 -8.13 9.60 16.46
N ALA A 295 -7.98 8.81 17.53
CA ALA A 295 -8.09 7.36 17.44
C ALA A 295 -9.50 6.90 17.04
N ALA A 296 -10.54 7.53 17.58
CA ALA A 296 -11.94 7.17 17.31
C ALA A 296 -12.34 7.40 15.84
N ILE A 297 -11.82 8.46 15.19
CA ILE A 297 -12.12 8.79 13.80
C ILE A 297 -11.03 8.33 12.81
N GLY A 298 -9.94 7.74 13.31
CA GLY A 298 -8.87 7.18 12.48
C GLY A 298 -8.06 8.24 11.72
N VAL A 299 -7.75 9.39 12.35
CA VAL A 299 -6.95 10.46 11.76
C VAL A 299 -5.70 10.77 12.60
N ASN A 300 -4.75 11.45 11.98
CA ASN A 300 -3.59 11.98 12.71
C ASN A 300 -4.04 13.00 13.77
N PRO A 301 -3.49 12.99 14.99
CA PRO A 301 -3.81 13.95 16.05
C PRO A 301 -3.72 15.42 15.62
N TYR A 302 -2.79 15.76 14.73
CA TYR A 302 -2.67 17.14 14.21
C TYR A 302 -3.86 17.61 13.36
N GLY A 303 -4.56 16.69 12.69
CA GLY A 303 -5.73 17.00 11.86
C GLY A 303 -7.05 17.07 12.62
N VAL A 304 -7.13 16.56 13.86
CA VAL A 304 -8.38 16.43 14.63
C VAL A 304 -9.10 17.77 14.80
N LYS A 305 -8.34 18.85 15.03
CA LYS A 305 -8.91 20.20 15.24
C LYS A 305 -9.79 20.65 14.06
N GLU A 306 -9.40 20.34 12.84
CA GLU A 306 -10.16 20.70 11.64
C GLU A 306 -11.49 19.92 11.60
N TYR A 307 -11.48 18.63 11.93
CA TYR A 307 -12.70 17.82 12.03
C TYR A 307 -13.62 18.28 13.16
N VAL A 308 -13.08 18.71 14.31
CA VAL A 308 -13.87 19.28 15.40
C VAL A 308 -14.58 20.56 14.97
N ILE A 309 -13.90 21.43 14.21
CA ILE A 309 -14.51 22.64 13.64
C ILE A 309 -15.61 22.26 12.65
N ALA A 310 -15.33 21.30 11.76
CA ALA A 310 -16.32 20.80 10.79
C ALA A 310 -17.55 20.21 11.49
N ALA A 311 -17.39 19.45 12.57
CA ALA A 311 -18.51 18.89 13.35
C ALA A 311 -19.37 19.97 14.02
N LYS A 312 -18.77 21.14 14.39
CA LYS A 312 -19.56 22.28 14.86
C LYS A 312 -20.38 22.94 13.74
N ASN A 313 -19.82 23.00 12.54
CA ASN A 313 -20.47 23.59 11.36
C ASN A 313 -21.52 22.70 10.72
N TYR A 314 -21.38 21.39 10.83
CA TYR A 314 -22.29 20.38 10.27
C TYR A 314 -22.87 19.54 11.39
N LYS A 315 -24.08 19.90 11.85
CA LYS A 315 -24.82 19.09 12.82
C LYS A 315 -25.16 17.71 12.22
N LEU A 316 -25.41 16.71 13.06
CA LEU A 316 -25.62 15.33 12.63
C LEU A 316 -26.74 15.21 11.56
N GLY A 317 -27.83 15.96 11.68
CA GLY A 317 -28.89 15.97 10.65
C GLY A 317 -28.37 16.37 9.28
N LYS A 318 -27.58 17.49 9.19
CA LYS A 318 -26.95 17.90 7.91
C LYS A 318 -25.95 16.87 7.38
N VAL A 319 -25.22 16.18 8.28
CA VAL A 319 -24.30 15.09 7.85
C VAL A 319 -25.08 13.94 7.21
N ILE A 320 -26.24 13.61 7.74
CA ILE A 320 -27.14 12.58 7.15
C ILE A 320 -27.64 13.04 5.77
N ASP A 321 -28.04 14.31 5.62
CA ASP A 321 -28.46 14.87 4.33
C ASP A 321 -27.32 14.79 3.29
N VAL A 322 -26.07 15.06 3.72
CA VAL A 322 -24.89 14.96 2.85
C VAL A 322 -24.71 13.55 2.30
N PHE A 323 -24.93 12.51 3.10
CA PHE A 323 -24.89 11.14 2.56
C PHE A 323 -25.99 10.90 1.51
N GLY A 324 -27.15 11.53 1.68
CA GLY A 324 -28.21 11.53 0.66
C GLY A 324 -27.75 12.21 -0.64
N TYR A 325 -27.13 13.38 -0.53
CA TYR A 325 -26.61 14.12 -1.69
C TYR A 325 -25.47 13.36 -2.42
N LEU A 326 -24.58 12.72 -1.65
CA LEU A 326 -23.52 11.87 -2.23
C LEU A 326 -24.08 10.67 -2.98
N LYS A 327 -25.10 10.01 -2.42
CA LYS A 327 -25.81 8.90 -3.10
C LYS A 327 -26.47 9.39 -4.40
N GLU A 328 -27.15 10.53 -4.37
CA GLU A 328 -27.81 11.11 -5.55
C GLU A 328 -26.76 11.46 -6.64
N ALA A 329 -25.64 12.08 -6.25
CA ALA A 329 -24.54 12.41 -7.15
C ALA A 329 -23.92 11.16 -7.80
N ASP A 330 -23.69 10.08 -7.02
CA ASP A 330 -23.17 8.81 -7.53
C ASP A 330 -24.15 8.14 -8.52
N LEU A 331 -25.44 8.17 -8.24
CA LEU A 331 -26.47 7.64 -9.15
C LEU A 331 -26.49 8.43 -10.46
N ARG A 332 -26.48 9.76 -10.40
CA ARG A 332 -26.44 10.62 -11.60
C ARG A 332 -25.17 10.41 -12.40
N PHE A 333 -24.02 10.28 -11.74
CA PHE A 333 -22.75 9.95 -12.39
C PHE A 333 -22.84 8.62 -13.19
N LYS A 334 -23.57 7.65 -12.66
CA LYS A 334 -23.82 6.34 -13.30
C LYS A 334 -24.92 6.38 -14.37
N GLY A 335 -25.47 7.55 -14.68
CA GLY A 335 -26.48 7.75 -15.72
C GLY A 335 -27.93 7.64 -15.24
N VAL A 336 -28.18 7.48 -13.93
CA VAL A 336 -29.55 7.46 -13.38
C VAL A 336 -29.99 8.89 -13.14
N ASP A 337 -31.07 9.32 -13.81
CA ASP A 337 -31.66 10.67 -13.72
C ASP A 337 -30.63 11.81 -13.96
N SER A 338 -29.60 11.54 -14.75
CA SER A 338 -28.53 12.51 -15.01
C SER A 338 -28.93 13.60 -16.03
N GLY A 339 -29.94 13.34 -16.86
CA GLY A 339 -30.28 14.23 -17.95
C GLY A 339 -29.09 14.48 -18.88
N SER A 340 -28.80 15.75 -19.15
CA SER A 340 -27.63 16.20 -19.95
C SER A 340 -26.49 16.73 -19.08
N MET A 341 -26.50 16.48 -17.75
CA MET A 341 -25.49 17.02 -16.84
C MET A 341 -24.12 16.37 -17.08
N THR A 342 -23.10 17.21 -17.13
CA THR A 342 -21.71 16.78 -17.16
C THR A 342 -21.24 16.36 -15.77
N GLU A 343 -20.17 15.56 -15.70
CA GLU A 343 -19.54 15.16 -14.43
C GLU A 343 -19.17 16.38 -13.54
N GLY A 344 -18.69 17.45 -14.16
CA GLY A 344 -18.36 18.70 -13.48
C GLY A 344 -19.56 19.43 -12.91
N GLU A 345 -20.70 19.39 -13.58
CA GLU A 345 -21.95 19.98 -13.09
C GLU A 345 -22.49 19.18 -11.90
N ILE A 346 -22.42 17.86 -11.96
CA ILE A 346 -22.81 16.98 -10.84
C ILE A 346 -21.93 17.30 -9.59
N LEU A 347 -20.62 17.43 -9.77
CA LEU A 347 -19.70 17.80 -8.67
C LEU A 347 -20.02 19.18 -8.09
N ARG A 348 -20.29 20.17 -8.96
CA ARG A 348 -20.64 21.53 -8.54
C ARG A 348 -21.95 21.55 -7.74
N GLU A 349 -22.99 20.86 -8.22
CA GLU A 349 -24.27 20.75 -7.52
C GLU A 349 -24.13 20.06 -6.17
N LEU A 350 -23.35 18.97 -6.10
CA LEU A 350 -23.06 18.27 -4.85
C LEU A 350 -22.43 19.20 -3.81
N VAL A 351 -21.36 19.90 -4.18
CA VAL A 351 -20.65 20.80 -3.26
C VAL A 351 -21.54 21.97 -2.84
N TYR A 352 -22.35 22.49 -3.75
CA TYR A 352 -23.36 23.52 -3.42
C TYR A 352 -24.35 23.01 -2.37
N LYS A 353 -24.96 21.83 -2.56
CA LYS A 353 -25.92 21.21 -1.60
C LYS A 353 -25.27 20.95 -0.23
N ILE A 354 -23.99 20.63 -0.18
CA ILE A 354 -23.26 20.40 1.06
C ILE A 354 -23.09 21.72 1.83
N LEU A 355 -22.74 22.81 1.14
CA LEU A 355 -22.42 24.09 1.75
C LEU A 355 -23.67 24.89 2.18
N HIS A 356 -24.80 24.67 1.55
CA HIS A 356 -26.08 25.36 1.82
C HIS A 356 -27.10 24.40 2.43
#